data_f09735928ca98e007fca357a9cf703ab
#
_entry.id   f09735928ca98e007fca357a9cf703ab
#
_cell.length_a   1.000
_cell.length_b   1.000
_cell.length_c   1.000
_cell.angle_alpha   90.00
_cell.angle_beta   90.00
_cell.angle_gamma   90.00
#
_symmetry.space_group_name_H-M   'P 1'
#
loop_
_entity.id
_entity.type
_entity.pdbx_description
1 polymer ?
#
loop_
_entity_poly.entity_id
_entity_poly.type
_entity_poly.pdbx_seq_one_letter_code
_entity_poly.pdbx_strand_id
1 'polypeptide(L)'
;QYVNTVLMIMSALDCEYLAIEYIEINQDKMANDIEIYRKKYGVSITGTLPKLKKGTRLSRINAPNVLRLCLRELCYIVFSCKSKELELYFSYDYYLNVKCPIDRNTLSQIVKKNNLYLDPRG
;
A
#
# COMPACT_ATOMS: atom_id res chain seq x y z
N GLN A 1 4.86 8.37 5.45
CA GLN A 1 3.70 9.23 5.25
C GLN A 1 2.52 8.49 4.62
N TYR A 2 2.71 7.91 3.42
CA TYR A 2 1.66 7.14 2.77
C TYR A 2 1.32 5.86 3.53
N VAL A 3 2.32 5.17 4.03
CA VAL A 3 2.11 3.94 4.81
C VAL A 3 1.28 4.24 6.05
N ASN A 4 1.63 5.30 6.79
CA ASN A 4 0.87 5.69 7.97
C ASN A 4 -0.56 6.11 7.62
N THR A 5 -0.73 6.79 6.49
CA THR A 5 -2.07 7.18 6.01
C THR A 5 -2.94 5.95 5.77
N VAL A 6 -2.39 4.94 5.09
CA VAL A 6 -3.11 3.68 4.84
C VAL A 6 -3.48 2.98 6.15
N LEU A 7 -2.54 2.91 7.09
CA LEU A 7 -2.81 2.28 8.39
C LEU A 7 -3.89 3.03 9.17
N MET A 8 -3.91 4.35 9.11
CA MET A 8 -4.94 5.16 9.76
C MET A 8 -6.32 4.97 9.11
N ILE A 9 -6.36 4.84 7.78
CA ILE A 9 -7.61 4.53 7.07
C ILE A 9 -8.11 3.15 7.48
N MET A 10 -7.23 2.16 7.56
CA MET A 10 -7.60 0.82 8.03
C MET A 10 -8.18 0.87 9.44
N SER A 11 -7.56 1.65 10.33
CA SER A 11 -8.04 1.80 11.69
C SER A 11 -9.41 2.48 11.75
N ALA A 12 -9.62 3.52 10.95
CA ALA A 12 -10.89 4.25 10.89
C ALA A 12 -12.03 3.36 10.40
N LEU A 13 -11.73 2.40 9.52
CA LEU A 13 -12.72 1.46 8.98
C LEU A 13 -12.80 0.16 9.78
N ASP A 14 -11.98 0.02 10.83
CA ASP A 14 -11.85 -1.23 11.58
C ASP A 14 -11.48 -2.40 10.65
N CYS A 15 -10.54 -2.14 9.75
CA CYS A 15 -10.09 -3.08 8.75
C CYS A 15 -8.84 -3.80 9.26
N GLU A 16 -8.91 -5.12 9.41
CA GLU A 16 -7.82 -5.90 9.99
C GLU A 16 -6.80 -6.37 8.96
N TYR A 17 -7.19 -6.40 7.68
CA TYR A 17 -6.31 -6.87 6.61
C TYR A 17 -6.61 -6.16 5.31
N LEU A 18 -5.61 -6.17 4.41
CA LEU A 18 -5.79 -5.78 3.01
C LEU A 18 -5.59 -7.03 2.14
N ALA A 19 -6.53 -7.29 1.24
CA ALA A 19 -6.40 -8.38 0.29
C ALA A 19 -5.81 -7.85 -1.02
N ILE A 20 -5.05 -8.70 -1.70
CA ILE A 20 -4.49 -8.35 -3.02
C ILE A 20 -5.54 -8.74 -4.08
N GLU A 21 -6.10 -7.75 -4.76
CA GLU A 21 -7.05 -7.96 -5.85
C GLU A 21 -6.34 -8.14 -7.20
N TYR A 22 -5.23 -7.44 -7.38
CA TYR A 22 -4.44 -7.46 -8.60
C TYR A 22 -2.99 -7.20 -8.26
N ILE A 23 -2.07 -7.88 -8.92
CA ILE A 23 -0.64 -7.68 -8.70
C ILE A 23 0.14 -7.83 -10.01
N GLU A 24 1.06 -6.89 -10.24
CA GLU A 24 2.09 -6.97 -11.26
C GLU A 24 3.43 -6.72 -10.58
N ILE A 25 4.40 -7.59 -10.83
CA ILE A 25 5.74 -7.43 -10.29
C ILE A 25 6.67 -6.99 -11.42
N ASN A 26 7.44 -5.94 -11.16
CA ASN A 26 8.46 -5.49 -12.10
C ASN A 26 9.69 -6.38 -11.92
N GLN A 27 9.75 -7.45 -12.70
CA GLN A 27 10.77 -8.49 -12.56
C GLN A 27 12.19 -7.94 -12.73
N ASP A 28 12.40 -7.08 -13.73
CA ASP A 28 13.73 -6.53 -14.03
C ASP A 28 14.21 -5.62 -12.92
N LYS A 29 13.38 -4.69 -12.50
CA LYS A 29 13.71 -3.76 -11.43
C LYS A 29 13.91 -4.50 -10.11
N MET A 30 13.10 -5.52 -9.87
CA MET A 30 13.18 -6.34 -8.67
C MET A 30 14.54 -7.06 -8.58
N ALA A 31 14.99 -7.67 -9.66
CA ALA A 31 16.27 -8.38 -9.70
C ALA A 31 17.44 -7.46 -9.35
N ASN A 32 17.41 -6.22 -9.84
CA ASN A 32 18.48 -5.24 -9.57
C ASN A 32 18.38 -4.65 -8.16
N ASP A 33 17.18 -4.35 -7.70
CA ASP A 33 16.97 -3.62 -6.45
C ASP A 33 17.03 -4.51 -5.21
N ILE A 34 16.83 -5.82 -5.33
CA ILE A 34 16.93 -6.76 -4.20
C ILE A 34 18.32 -6.66 -3.55
N GLU A 35 19.38 -6.68 -4.36
CA GLU A 35 20.75 -6.59 -3.86
C GLU A 35 21.02 -5.25 -3.19
N ILE A 36 20.59 -4.16 -3.82
CA ILE A 36 20.77 -2.80 -3.31
C ILE A 36 20.01 -2.65 -1.99
N TYR A 37 18.80 -3.15 -1.93
CA TYR A 37 17.95 -3.05 -0.75
C TYR A 37 18.54 -3.84 0.42
N ARG A 38 19.03 -5.06 0.14
CA ARG A 38 19.67 -5.89 1.16
C ARG A 38 20.89 -5.20 1.75
N LYS A 39 21.75 -4.62 0.92
CA LYS A 39 22.94 -3.92 1.37
C LYS A 39 22.61 -2.69 2.19
N LYS A 40 21.57 -1.95 1.79
CA LYS A 40 21.22 -0.67 2.42
C LYS A 40 20.47 -0.84 3.73
N TYR A 41 19.57 -1.81 3.81
CA TYR A 41 18.67 -1.97 4.96
C TYR A 41 18.86 -3.28 5.73
N GLY A 42 19.70 -4.16 5.24
CA GLY A 42 19.91 -5.46 5.86
C GLY A 42 18.69 -6.39 5.83
N VAL A 43 17.68 -6.06 5.03
CA VAL A 43 16.42 -6.81 4.98
C VAL A 43 16.31 -7.54 3.67
N SER A 44 15.97 -8.82 3.72
CA SER A 44 15.68 -9.62 2.52
C SER A 44 14.22 -9.47 2.13
N ILE A 45 13.97 -8.94 0.93
CA ILE A 45 12.62 -8.87 0.37
C ILE A 45 12.24 -10.18 -0.33
N THR A 46 13.22 -11.04 -0.61
CA THR A 46 13.02 -12.27 -1.38
C THR A 46 12.06 -13.26 -0.72
N GLY A 47 12.00 -13.26 0.63
CA GLY A 47 11.11 -14.15 1.35
C GLY A 47 9.64 -13.76 1.27
N THR A 48 9.34 -12.48 1.05
CA THR A 48 7.97 -11.96 1.03
C THR A 48 7.35 -12.01 -0.38
N LEU A 49 8.13 -11.63 -1.39
CA LEU A 49 7.63 -11.43 -2.75
C LEU A 49 7.09 -12.68 -3.45
N PRO A 50 7.76 -13.86 -3.35
CA PRO A 50 7.24 -15.06 -4.00
C PRO A 50 5.89 -15.51 -3.45
N LYS A 51 5.49 -15.03 -2.27
CA LYS A 51 4.23 -15.36 -1.62
C LYS A 51 3.10 -14.40 -1.99
N LEU A 52 3.42 -13.29 -2.64
CA LEU A 52 2.42 -12.30 -3.02
C LEU A 52 1.69 -12.75 -4.26
N LYS A 53 0.38 -12.91 -4.16
CA LYS A 53 -0.49 -13.30 -5.26
C LYS A 53 -1.89 -12.78 -5.01
N LYS A 54 -2.73 -12.79 -6.04
CA LYS A 54 -4.13 -12.43 -5.89
C LYS A 54 -4.77 -13.28 -4.79
N GLY A 55 -5.50 -12.63 -3.90
CA GLY A 55 -6.15 -13.28 -2.77
C GLY A 55 -5.34 -13.30 -1.49
N THR A 56 -4.04 -12.99 -1.54
CA THR A 56 -3.23 -12.90 -0.33
C THR A 56 -3.76 -11.80 0.58
N ARG A 57 -3.88 -12.09 1.87
CA ARG A 57 -4.31 -11.12 2.87
C ARG A 57 -3.12 -10.64 3.68
N LEU A 58 -3.01 -9.33 3.82
CA LEU A 58 -1.92 -8.69 4.53
C LEU A 58 -2.45 -8.05 5.80
N SER A 59 -1.95 -8.51 6.96
CA SER A 59 -2.30 -7.90 8.24
C SER A 59 -1.72 -6.49 8.36
N ARG A 60 -2.12 -5.76 9.39
CA ARG A 60 -1.55 -4.43 9.66
C ARG A 60 -0.05 -4.49 9.93
N ILE A 61 0.46 -5.65 10.33
CA ILE A 61 1.90 -5.85 10.57
C ILE A 61 2.65 -6.04 9.26
N ASN A 62 2.08 -6.80 8.32
CA ASN A 62 2.73 -7.14 7.06
C ASN A 62 2.48 -6.12 5.94
N ALA A 63 1.35 -5.43 5.98
CA ALA A 63 0.99 -4.47 4.94
C ALA A 63 2.04 -3.37 4.72
N PRO A 64 2.66 -2.77 5.78
CA PRO A 64 3.65 -1.71 5.57
C PRO A 64 4.80 -2.10 4.66
N ASN A 65 5.31 -3.32 4.78
CA ASN A 65 6.43 -3.78 3.95
C ASN A 65 6.03 -3.86 2.47
N VAL A 66 4.83 -4.38 2.20
CA VAL A 66 4.33 -4.51 0.83
C VAL A 66 4.00 -3.14 0.24
N LEU A 67 3.42 -2.23 1.03
CA LEU A 67 3.16 -0.86 0.60
C LEU A 67 4.45 -0.14 0.20
N ARG A 68 5.54 -0.36 0.94
CA ARG A 68 6.84 0.22 0.61
C ARG A 68 7.37 -0.30 -0.71
N LEU A 69 7.13 -1.58 -1.03
CA LEU A 69 7.51 -2.13 -2.33
C LEU A 69 6.78 -1.44 -3.47
N CYS A 70 5.50 -1.15 -3.28
CA CYS A 70 4.71 -0.40 -4.26
C CYS A 70 5.24 1.03 -4.45
N LEU A 71 5.61 1.69 -3.35
CA LEU A 71 6.17 3.05 -3.40
C LEU A 71 7.52 3.10 -4.10
N ARG A 72 8.25 1.99 -4.12
CA ARG A 72 9.52 1.88 -4.84
C ARG A 72 9.33 1.41 -6.28
N GLU A 73 8.10 1.27 -6.73
CA GLU A 73 7.75 0.81 -8.08
C GLU A 73 8.25 -0.59 -8.40
N LEU A 74 8.49 -1.41 -7.38
CA LEU A 74 8.88 -2.81 -7.55
C LEU A 74 7.69 -3.68 -7.91
N CYS A 75 6.51 -3.27 -7.52
CA CYS A 75 5.26 -3.92 -7.88
C CYS A 75 4.13 -2.91 -7.93
N TYR A 76 3.09 -3.26 -8.67
CA TYR A 76 1.82 -2.53 -8.70
C TYR A 76 0.76 -3.45 -8.13
N ILE A 77 0.09 -3.00 -7.09
CA ILE A 77 -0.91 -3.81 -6.40
C ILE A 77 -2.18 -3.00 -6.16
N VAL A 78 -3.33 -3.59 -6.47
CA VAL A 78 -4.62 -3.08 -6.05
C VAL A 78 -5.01 -3.83 -4.78
N PHE A 79 -5.14 -3.10 -3.69
CA PHE A 79 -5.53 -3.65 -2.39
C PHE A 79 -7.00 -3.43 -2.13
N SER A 80 -7.62 -4.34 -1.40
CA SER A 80 -9.02 -4.17 -1.02
C SER A 80 -9.32 -4.76 0.35
N CYS A 81 -10.38 -4.25 0.95
CA CYS A 81 -11.07 -4.89 2.06
C CYS A 81 -12.56 -4.78 1.75
N LYS A 82 -13.09 -5.78 1.06
CA LYS A 82 -14.46 -5.73 0.50
C LYS A 82 -15.53 -5.58 1.57
N SER A 83 -15.33 -6.19 2.73
CA SER A 83 -16.28 -6.07 3.84
C SER A 83 -16.39 -4.65 4.38
N LYS A 84 -15.39 -3.81 4.14
CA LYS A 84 -15.35 -2.41 4.56
C LYS A 84 -15.43 -1.44 3.38
N GLU A 85 -15.72 -1.95 2.19
CA GLU A 85 -15.83 -1.16 0.96
C GLU A 85 -14.59 -0.32 0.68
N LEU A 86 -13.41 -0.85 1.03
CA LEU A 86 -12.12 -0.19 0.85
C LEU A 86 -11.41 -0.76 -0.37
N GLU A 87 -10.92 0.15 -1.22
CA GLU A 87 -9.99 -0.19 -2.31
C GLU A 87 -8.94 0.90 -2.39
N LEU A 88 -7.68 0.51 -2.54
CA LEU A 88 -6.60 1.49 -2.69
C LEU A 88 -5.47 0.96 -3.56
N TYR A 89 -4.76 1.87 -4.21
CA TYR A 89 -3.57 1.57 -5.00
C TYR A 89 -2.76 2.84 -5.21
N PHE A 90 -1.47 2.68 -5.51
CA PHE A 90 -0.59 3.78 -5.88
C PHE A 90 -0.49 3.86 -7.40
N SER A 91 -0.74 5.05 -7.96
CA SER A 91 -0.58 5.29 -9.39
C SER A 91 0.87 5.65 -9.72
N TYR A 92 1.18 5.72 -11.03
CA TYR A 92 2.53 6.04 -11.49
C TYR A 92 3.05 7.42 -11.05
N ASP A 93 2.15 8.33 -10.74
CA ASP A 93 2.52 9.68 -10.31
C ASP A 93 2.67 9.81 -8.80
N TYR A 94 2.83 8.69 -8.11
CA TYR A 94 2.95 8.62 -6.64
C TYR A 94 1.69 9.11 -5.90
N TYR A 95 0.55 9.11 -6.58
CA TYR A 95 -0.72 9.39 -5.92
C TYR A 95 -1.26 8.12 -5.28
N LEU A 96 -1.72 8.26 -4.04
CA LEU A 96 -2.49 7.19 -3.40
C LEU A 96 -3.95 7.39 -3.80
N ASN A 97 -4.52 6.39 -4.46
CA ASN A 97 -5.92 6.37 -4.85
C ASN A 97 -6.69 5.54 -3.84
N VAL A 98 -7.69 6.15 -3.20
CA VAL A 98 -8.47 5.49 -2.16
C VAL A 98 -9.96 5.61 -2.48
N LYS A 99 -10.65 4.49 -2.41
CA LYS A 99 -12.10 4.43 -2.53
C LYS A 99 -12.63 3.77 -1.26
N CYS A 100 -13.35 4.53 -0.44
CA CYS A 100 -13.83 4.05 0.85
C CYS A 100 -15.03 4.87 1.32
N PRO A 101 -15.80 4.35 2.31
CA PRO A 101 -16.99 5.05 2.82
C PRO A 101 -16.71 6.16 3.84
N ILE A 102 -15.43 6.45 4.12
CA ILE A 102 -15.07 7.54 5.05
C ILE A 102 -15.46 8.88 4.43
N ASP A 103 -16.09 9.75 5.23
CA ASP A 103 -16.45 11.08 4.75
C ASP A 103 -15.21 11.91 4.44
N ARG A 104 -15.37 12.89 3.55
CA ARG A 104 -14.25 13.68 3.04
C ARG A 104 -13.54 14.47 4.15
N ASN A 105 -14.29 14.96 5.14
CA ASN A 105 -13.69 15.72 6.24
C ASN A 105 -12.78 14.86 7.10
N THR A 106 -13.23 13.65 7.46
CA THR A 106 -12.43 12.72 8.24
C THR A 106 -11.19 12.29 7.47
N LEU A 107 -11.36 11.97 6.18
CA LEU A 107 -10.23 11.58 5.33
C LEU A 107 -9.23 12.73 5.19
N SER A 108 -9.71 13.97 5.05
CA SER A 108 -8.85 15.15 5.00
C SER A 108 -8.00 15.29 6.27
N GLN A 109 -8.59 15.03 7.43
CA GLN A 109 -7.86 15.09 8.70
C GLN A 109 -6.75 14.03 8.76
N ILE A 110 -7.05 12.81 8.30
CA ILE A 110 -6.07 11.72 8.28
C ILE A 110 -4.88 12.09 7.39
N VAL A 111 -5.13 12.58 6.18
CA VAL A 111 -4.04 12.90 5.25
C VAL A 111 -3.21 14.09 5.76
N LYS A 112 -3.83 15.09 6.36
CA LYS A 112 -3.13 16.23 6.92
C LYS A 112 -2.18 15.86 8.07
N LYS A 113 -2.58 14.90 8.91
CA LYS A 113 -1.72 14.41 9.99
C LYS A 113 -0.42 13.78 9.45
N ASN A 114 -0.43 13.33 8.21
CA ASN A 114 0.72 12.69 7.57
C ASN A 114 1.40 13.62 6.57
N ASN A 115 1.15 14.92 6.65
CA ASN A 115 1.71 15.94 5.76
C ASN A 115 1.34 15.72 4.29
N LEU A 116 0.16 15.18 4.06
CA LEU A 116 -0.41 14.99 2.73
C LEU A 116 -1.66 15.84 2.59
N TYR A 117 -2.24 15.86 1.41
CA TYR A 117 -3.50 16.57 1.16
C TYR A 117 -4.32 15.84 0.10
N LEU A 118 -5.64 16.06 0.13
CA LEU A 118 -6.52 15.47 -0.85
C LEU A 118 -6.44 16.23 -2.18
N ASP A 119 -6.43 15.48 -3.29
CA ASP A 119 -6.54 16.08 -4.62
C ASP A 119 -7.98 16.62 -4.77
N PRO A 120 -8.16 17.90 -5.09
CA PRO A 120 -9.49 18.48 -5.24
C PRO A 120 -10.28 17.89 -6.40
N ARG A 121 -9.62 17.22 -7.34
CA ARG A 121 -10.26 16.55 -8.47
C ARG A 121 -10.77 15.16 -8.13
N GLY A 122 -10.31 14.59 -7.02
CA GLY A 122 -10.65 13.23 -6.60
C GLY A 122 -11.85 13.18 -5.66
#